data_f5caa26e281c00ae2c5976322ad794ea
#
_entry.id   f5caa26e281c00ae2c5976322ad794ea
#
_cell.length_a   1.000
_cell.length_b   1.000
_cell.length_c   1.000
_cell.angle_alpha   90.00
_cell.angle_beta   90.00
_cell.angle_gamma   90.00
#
_symmetry.space_group_name_H-M   'P 1'
#
loop_
_entity.id
_entity.type
_entity.pdbx_description
1 polymer ?
#
loop_
_entity_poly.entity_id
_entity_poly.type
_entity_poly.pdbx_seq_one_letter_code
_entity_poly.pdbx_strand_id
1 'polypeptide(L)'
;MPIQKDDQQSRTAPASESRRGLLKLAFSATALIAAPAWAKPAARRSLAFEHLHTGERLAVTYFANGTYNERALVAINRLLRDFRTEQVFPIRRQLLDQLHIVHAAIGSDAPFQIICGYRSPATNDFLRRTSGGVAQKSLHMDGMAIDLRLADTQTRHLRDVAARMKLG
;
A
#
# COMPACT_ATOMS: atom_id res chain seq x y z
N MET A 1 5.33 10.44 -104.55
CA MET A 1 4.91 11.78 -105.04
C MET A 1 3.93 12.35 -104.12
N PRO A 2 4.00 13.57 -103.87
CA PRO A 2 5.10 14.48 -103.55
C PRO A 2 4.85 15.35 -102.30
N ILE A 3 5.87 15.87 -101.75
CA ILE A 3 6.16 17.31 -101.65
C ILE A 3 5.72 17.91 -100.32
N GLN A 4 6.70 18.20 -99.43
CA GLN A 4 7.34 19.51 -99.23
C GLN A 4 6.40 20.53 -98.58
N LYS A 5 6.77 21.24 -97.60
CA LYS A 5 7.80 22.21 -97.31
C LYS A 5 7.59 22.76 -95.88
N ASP A 6 8.67 22.90 -95.12
CA ASP A 6 9.29 24.22 -94.86
C ASP A 6 8.33 25.23 -94.22
N ASP A 7 8.60 25.82 -93.20
CA ASP A 7 9.57 26.85 -92.87
C ASP A 7 9.44 27.25 -91.40
N GLN A 8 10.45 27.21 -90.66
CA GLN A 8 11.28 28.34 -90.26
C GLN A 8 10.72 29.39 -89.34
N GLN A 9 11.49 29.55 -88.33
CA GLN A 9 11.83 30.83 -87.74
C GLN A 9 10.77 31.37 -86.73
N SER A 10 11.09 31.82 -85.61
CA SER A 10 12.24 32.55 -85.13
C SER A 10 11.99 32.95 -83.67
N ARG A 11 13.06 32.87 -82.90
CA ARG A 11 13.40 33.84 -81.86
C ARG A 11 12.29 34.28 -80.85
N THR A 12 12.48 34.05 -79.63
CA THR A 12 13.21 34.95 -78.70
C THR A 12 13.12 34.37 -77.31
N ALA A 13 14.23 34.25 -76.69
CA ALA A 13 14.24 34.27 -75.20
C ALA A 13 14.00 35.74 -74.80
N PRO A 14 13.48 36.03 -73.64
CA PRO A 14 14.32 35.98 -72.47
C PRO A 14 13.59 35.73 -71.13
N ALA A 15 14.38 35.69 -70.16
CA ALA A 15 14.13 36.02 -68.73
C ALA A 15 13.63 34.91 -67.79
N SER A 16 14.60 34.37 -67.16
CA SER A 16 14.75 34.12 -65.73
C SER A 16 13.53 34.58 -64.87
N GLU A 17 12.86 33.64 -64.29
CA GLU A 17 12.33 33.85 -62.99
C GLU A 17 12.59 32.59 -62.13
N SER A 18 13.56 32.77 -61.28
CA SER A 18 13.88 31.92 -60.16
C SER A 18 12.67 31.80 -59.27
N ARG A 19 11.89 30.74 -59.43
CA ARG A 19 10.94 30.37 -58.42
C ARG A 19 11.63 29.54 -57.35
N ARG A 20 12.17 30.29 -56.38
CA ARG A 20 12.57 29.74 -55.10
C ARG A 20 11.35 29.07 -54.47
N GLY A 21 11.25 27.79 -54.68
CA GLY A 21 10.30 26.97 -53.93
C GLY A 21 10.65 27.05 -52.46
N LEU A 22 9.89 27.84 -51.71
CA LEU A 22 9.89 27.80 -50.25
C LEU A 22 9.35 26.45 -49.85
N LEU A 23 10.22 25.51 -49.51
CA LEU A 23 9.87 24.37 -48.70
C LEU A 23 9.47 24.91 -47.34
N LYS A 24 8.19 25.06 -47.13
CA LYS A 24 7.64 25.24 -45.75
C LYS A 24 7.82 23.92 -45.04
N LEU A 25 8.93 23.75 -44.34
CA LEU A 25 9.08 22.74 -43.30
C LEU A 25 8.05 23.07 -42.22
N ALA A 26 6.93 22.38 -42.24
CA ALA A 26 6.01 22.34 -41.10
C ALA A 26 6.74 21.59 -39.98
N PHE A 27 7.35 22.34 -39.08
CA PHE A 27 7.76 21.80 -37.78
C PHE A 27 6.48 21.41 -37.03
N SER A 28 6.11 20.15 -37.18
CA SER A 28 5.14 19.55 -36.25
C SER A 28 5.84 19.50 -34.89
N ALA A 29 5.55 20.48 -34.05
CA ALA A 29 5.88 20.41 -32.65
C ALA A 29 5.05 19.27 -32.06
N THR A 30 5.63 18.08 -32.06
CA THR A 30 5.16 17.00 -31.19
C THR A 30 5.36 17.49 -29.76
N ALA A 31 4.28 18.04 -29.18
CA ALA A 31 4.23 18.26 -27.75
C ALA A 31 4.45 16.89 -27.11
N LEU A 32 5.66 16.65 -26.62
CA LEU A 32 5.88 15.59 -25.65
C LEU A 32 4.98 15.95 -24.46
N ILE A 33 3.79 15.34 -24.41
CA ILE A 33 3.02 15.27 -23.20
C ILE A 33 3.89 14.45 -22.26
N ALA A 34 4.65 15.13 -21.39
CA ALA A 34 5.35 14.48 -20.31
C ALA A 34 4.28 13.71 -19.53
N ALA A 35 4.25 12.38 -19.70
CA ALA A 35 3.42 11.52 -18.89
C ALA A 35 3.74 11.90 -17.44
N PRO A 36 2.72 12.15 -16.58
CA PRO A 36 2.99 12.48 -15.20
C PRO A 36 3.86 11.39 -14.63
N ALA A 37 5.01 11.78 -14.07
CA ALA A 37 5.90 10.87 -13.38
C ALA A 37 5.02 10.01 -12.49
N TRP A 38 4.97 8.71 -12.77
CA TRP A 38 4.15 7.72 -12.08
C TRP A 38 4.30 7.97 -10.59
N ALA A 39 3.31 8.59 -10.00
CA ALA A 39 3.24 8.66 -8.55
C ALA A 39 3.34 7.22 -8.08
N LYS A 40 4.44 6.86 -7.41
CA LYS A 40 4.55 5.55 -6.77
C LYS A 40 3.24 5.33 -6.03
N PRO A 41 2.52 4.20 -6.26
CA PRO A 41 1.26 3.99 -5.58
C PRO A 41 1.50 4.27 -4.10
N ALA A 42 0.78 5.24 -3.57
CA ALA A 42 1.00 5.66 -2.20
C ALA A 42 0.89 4.42 -1.32
N ALA A 43 1.92 4.17 -0.52
CA ALA A 43 2.03 2.96 0.29
C ALA A 43 0.75 2.82 1.11
N ARG A 44 0.00 1.76 0.86
CA ARG A 44 -1.21 1.41 1.61
C ARG A 44 -0.85 0.29 2.57
N ARG A 45 -1.28 0.41 3.82
CA ARG A 45 -1.14 -0.65 4.81
C ARG A 45 -2.53 -1.06 5.27
N SER A 46 -2.82 -2.33 5.06
CA SER A 46 -4.09 -2.95 5.45
C SER A 46 -3.81 -4.12 6.38
N LEU A 47 -4.74 -4.40 7.26
CA LEU A 47 -4.73 -5.55 8.15
C LEU A 47 -6.12 -6.17 8.19
N ALA A 48 -6.16 -7.48 8.30
CA ALA A 48 -7.37 -8.25 8.54
C ALA A 48 -7.23 -9.05 9.83
N PHE A 49 -8.29 -9.01 10.66
CA PHE A 49 -8.33 -9.64 11.97
C PHE A 49 -9.59 -10.48 12.15
N GLU A 50 -9.47 -11.55 12.91
CA GLU A 50 -10.56 -12.35 13.46
C GLU A 50 -10.29 -12.55 14.96
N HIS A 51 -11.15 -12.06 15.83
CA HIS A 51 -10.97 -12.21 17.27
C HIS A 51 -11.56 -13.54 17.73
N LEU A 52 -10.73 -14.45 18.25
CA LEU A 52 -11.12 -15.83 18.55
C LEU A 52 -12.11 -15.98 19.72
N HIS A 53 -12.18 -15.01 20.63
CA HIS A 53 -13.11 -15.05 21.76
C HIS A 53 -14.45 -14.38 21.46
N THR A 54 -14.47 -13.33 20.61
CA THR A 54 -15.70 -12.60 20.29
C THR A 54 -16.30 -12.97 18.95
N GLY A 55 -15.52 -13.61 18.07
CA GLY A 55 -15.92 -13.91 16.70
C GLY A 55 -15.94 -12.70 15.75
N GLU A 56 -15.60 -11.50 16.26
CA GLU A 56 -15.60 -10.28 15.47
C GLU A 56 -14.51 -10.33 14.40
N ARG A 57 -14.84 -9.79 13.22
CA ARG A 57 -13.93 -9.71 12.08
C ARG A 57 -13.81 -8.28 11.60
N LEU A 58 -12.61 -7.89 11.18
CA LEU A 58 -12.34 -6.56 10.65
C LEU A 58 -11.26 -6.64 9.57
N ALA A 59 -11.51 -6.05 8.42
CA ALA A 59 -10.50 -5.82 7.39
C ALA A 59 -10.48 -4.34 7.04
N VAL A 60 -9.35 -3.65 7.27
CA VAL A 60 -9.28 -2.21 7.08
C VAL A 60 -7.93 -1.77 6.53
N THR A 61 -7.94 -0.68 5.75
CA THR A 61 -6.75 0.09 5.42
C THR A 61 -6.56 1.17 6.49
N TYR A 62 -5.55 1.01 7.34
CA TYR A 62 -5.29 1.92 8.45
C TYR A 62 -4.27 3.01 8.12
N PHE A 63 -3.53 2.85 7.00
CA PHE A 63 -2.59 3.86 6.51
C PHE A 63 -2.68 3.95 4.99
N ALA A 64 -2.82 5.17 4.46
CA ALA A 64 -2.82 5.45 3.02
C ALA A 64 -2.40 6.90 2.77
N ASN A 65 -1.80 7.17 1.61
CA ASN A 65 -1.40 8.52 1.20
C ASN A 65 -0.53 9.26 2.24
N GLY A 66 0.35 8.52 2.93
CA GLY A 66 1.24 9.08 3.94
C GLY A 66 0.58 9.36 5.30
N THR A 67 -0.71 9.00 5.49
CA THR A 67 -1.47 9.37 6.69
C THR A 67 -2.19 8.16 7.29
N TYR A 68 -2.27 8.10 8.62
CA TYR A 68 -3.09 7.12 9.32
C TYR A 68 -4.57 7.49 9.24
N ASN A 69 -5.42 6.50 9.05
CA ASN A 69 -6.87 6.64 9.05
C ASN A 69 -7.39 6.46 10.48
N GLU A 70 -7.76 7.57 11.13
CA GLU A 70 -8.21 7.54 12.52
C GLU A 70 -9.47 6.68 12.73
N ARG A 71 -10.41 6.64 11.78
CA ARG A 71 -11.59 5.77 11.86
C ARG A 71 -11.19 4.29 11.85
N ALA A 72 -10.22 3.92 11.03
CA ALA A 72 -9.69 2.57 11.00
C ALA A 72 -8.96 2.22 12.31
N LEU A 73 -8.18 3.15 12.88
CA LEU A 73 -7.52 2.95 14.18
C LEU A 73 -8.54 2.75 15.31
N VAL A 74 -9.62 3.53 15.33
CA VAL A 74 -10.71 3.35 16.30
C VAL A 74 -11.36 1.98 16.17
N ALA A 75 -11.64 1.53 14.95
CA ALA A 75 -12.20 0.20 14.70
C ALA A 75 -11.25 -0.93 15.15
N ILE A 76 -9.94 -0.79 14.88
CA ILE A 76 -8.90 -1.72 15.34
C ILE A 76 -8.87 -1.76 16.89
N ASN A 77 -8.82 -0.60 17.55
CA ASN A 77 -8.80 -0.53 19.00
C ASN A 77 -10.04 -1.18 19.62
N ARG A 78 -11.21 -1.01 18.99
CA ARG A 78 -12.45 -1.66 19.43
C ARG A 78 -12.38 -3.18 19.28
N LEU A 79 -11.88 -3.71 18.16
CA LEU A 79 -11.73 -5.15 17.97
C LEU A 79 -10.70 -5.73 18.95
N LEU A 80 -9.61 -5.03 19.21
CA LEU A 80 -8.50 -5.46 20.07
C LEU A 80 -8.67 -5.09 21.54
N ARG A 81 -9.88 -4.70 21.97
CA ARG A 81 -10.19 -4.38 23.36
C ARG A 81 -10.03 -5.57 24.29
N ASP A 82 -9.99 -5.32 25.57
CA ASP A 82 -10.13 -6.37 26.58
C ASP A 82 -11.54 -6.96 26.54
N PHE A 83 -11.69 -8.13 25.95
CA PHE A 83 -12.99 -8.78 25.77
C PHE A 83 -13.68 -9.23 27.09
N ARG A 84 -12.97 -9.20 28.22
CA ARG A 84 -13.52 -9.54 29.53
C ARG A 84 -14.15 -8.32 30.22
N THR A 85 -13.55 -7.15 30.03
CA THR A 85 -13.99 -5.90 30.66
C THR A 85 -14.61 -4.91 29.67
N GLU A 86 -14.58 -5.22 28.38
CA GLU A 86 -15.00 -4.35 27.27
C GLU A 86 -14.20 -3.03 27.20
N GLN A 87 -13.13 -2.88 27.97
CA GLN A 87 -12.30 -1.68 27.96
C GLN A 87 -11.49 -1.58 26.66
N VAL A 88 -11.60 -0.42 26.03
CA VAL A 88 -10.87 -0.06 24.81
C VAL A 88 -9.65 0.78 25.20
N PHE A 89 -8.51 0.47 24.61
CA PHE A 89 -7.28 1.23 24.78
C PHE A 89 -6.58 1.39 23.44
N PRO A 90 -5.87 2.49 23.17
CA PRO A 90 -5.16 2.69 21.92
C PRO A 90 -4.04 1.66 21.72
N ILE A 91 -4.09 0.94 20.63
CA ILE A 91 -2.98 0.08 20.19
C ILE A 91 -1.93 0.97 19.52
N ARG A 92 -0.67 0.75 19.85
CA ARG A 92 0.45 1.50 19.28
C ARG A 92 0.49 1.33 17.76
N ARG A 93 0.56 2.45 17.03
CA ARG A 93 0.61 2.45 15.55
C ARG A 93 1.81 1.64 15.03
N GLN A 94 2.94 1.72 15.73
CA GLN A 94 4.15 0.95 15.41
C GLN A 94 3.89 -0.56 15.43
N LEU A 95 3.09 -1.06 16.38
CA LEU A 95 2.73 -2.47 16.45
C LEU A 95 1.90 -2.90 15.24
N LEU A 96 0.98 -2.04 14.77
CA LEU A 96 0.22 -2.30 13.55
C LEU A 96 1.11 -2.32 12.31
N ASP A 97 2.09 -1.42 12.24
CA ASP A 97 3.08 -1.38 11.16
C ASP A 97 3.95 -2.65 11.16
N GLN A 98 4.38 -3.11 12.33
CA GLN A 98 5.12 -4.36 12.49
C GLN A 98 4.30 -5.56 12.01
N LEU A 99 3.01 -5.64 12.38
CA LEU A 99 2.12 -6.71 11.91
C LEU A 99 1.98 -6.69 10.38
N HIS A 100 1.84 -5.52 9.78
CA HIS A 100 1.77 -5.40 8.33
C HIS A 100 3.04 -5.93 7.64
N ILE A 101 4.22 -5.57 8.18
CA ILE A 101 5.51 -6.02 7.64
C ILE A 101 5.65 -7.55 7.80
N VAL A 102 5.32 -8.09 8.97
CA VAL A 102 5.37 -9.54 9.24
C VAL A 102 4.43 -10.30 8.31
N HIS A 103 3.20 -9.82 8.13
CA HIS A 103 2.21 -10.44 7.24
C HIS A 103 2.69 -10.50 5.79
N ALA A 104 3.24 -9.38 5.30
CA ALA A 104 3.81 -9.30 3.96
C ALA A 104 5.01 -10.24 3.77
N ALA A 105 5.87 -10.38 4.79
CA ALA A 105 7.05 -11.24 4.73
C ALA A 105 6.70 -12.74 4.77
N ILE A 106 5.59 -13.11 5.41
CA ILE A 106 5.07 -14.48 5.42
C ILE A 106 4.41 -14.80 4.08
N GLY A 107 3.82 -13.80 3.41
CA GLY A 107 3.05 -13.99 2.17
C GLY A 107 1.71 -14.70 2.41
N SER A 108 1.12 -14.52 3.60
CA SER A 108 -0.19 -15.06 3.93
C SER A 108 -1.30 -14.11 3.52
N ASP A 109 -2.43 -14.66 3.04
CA ASP A 109 -3.66 -13.90 2.79
C ASP A 109 -4.69 -14.09 3.93
N ALA A 110 -4.37 -14.93 4.91
CA ALA A 110 -5.27 -15.21 6.03
C ALA A 110 -5.32 -14.03 7.01
N PRO A 111 -6.48 -13.75 7.65
CA PRO A 111 -6.57 -12.78 8.71
C PRO A 111 -5.74 -13.23 9.93
N PHE A 112 -5.20 -12.27 10.67
CA PHE A 112 -4.64 -12.55 11.99
C PHE A 112 -5.76 -12.99 12.95
N GLN A 113 -5.61 -14.18 13.51
CA GLN A 113 -6.48 -14.70 14.54
C GLN A 113 -6.01 -14.20 15.91
N ILE A 114 -6.78 -13.30 16.51
CA ILE A 114 -6.43 -12.62 17.74
C ILE A 114 -6.84 -13.45 18.95
N ILE A 115 -5.88 -13.73 19.82
CA ILE A 115 -6.07 -14.43 21.10
C ILE A 115 -6.21 -13.38 22.22
N CYS A 116 -5.33 -12.36 22.25
CA CYS A 116 -5.36 -11.27 23.21
C CYS A 116 -4.81 -9.99 22.58
N GLY A 117 -5.59 -8.92 22.60
CA GLY A 117 -5.15 -7.57 22.27
C GLY A 117 -4.77 -6.77 23.51
N TYR A 118 -5.46 -5.66 23.76
CA TYR A 118 -5.35 -4.92 25.01
C TYR A 118 -5.82 -5.78 26.20
N ARG A 119 -5.13 -5.61 27.31
CA ARG A 119 -5.47 -6.26 28.58
C ARG A 119 -5.58 -5.20 29.66
N SER A 120 -6.75 -5.04 30.25
CA SER A 120 -6.95 -4.10 31.32
C SER A 120 -6.15 -4.48 32.58
N PRO A 121 -5.82 -3.53 33.48
CA PRO A 121 -5.20 -3.84 34.75
C PRO A 121 -5.98 -4.88 35.57
N ALA A 122 -7.32 -4.78 35.55
CA ALA A 122 -8.19 -5.73 36.24
C ALA A 122 -8.04 -7.16 35.70
N THR A 123 -8.04 -7.32 34.37
CA THR A 123 -7.83 -8.62 33.75
C THR A 123 -6.40 -9.13 34.00
N ASN A 124 -5.40 -8.26 33.96
CA ASN A 124 -4.03 -8.66 34.25
C ASN A 124 -3.86 -9.16 35.68
N ASP A 125 -4.45 -8.47 36.65
CA ASP A 125 -4.43 -8.87 38.06
C ASP A 125 -5.21 -10.16 38.31
N PHE A 126 -6.36 -10.35 37.66
CA PHE A 126 -7.10 -11.60 37.68
C PHE A 126 -6.23 -12.76 37.17
N LEU A 127 -5.61 -12.60 36.01
CA LEU A 127 -4.75 -13.65 35.42
C LEU A 127 -3.53 -13.95 36.28
N ARG A 128 -2.94 -12.95 36.92
CA ARG A 128 -1.80 -13.16 37.84
C ARG A 128 -2.18 -14.02 39.05
N ARG A 129 -3.39 -13.86 39.54
CA ARG A 129 -3.89 -14.68 40.71
C ARG A 129 -4.30 -16.08 40.30
N THR A 130 -4.77 -16.27 39.05
CA THR A 130 -5.35 -17.54 38.61
C THR A 130 -4.45 -18.36 37.68
N SER A 131 -3.42 -17.73 37.11
CA SER A 131 -2.51 -18.38 36.18
C SER A 131 -1.07 -18.00 36.50
N GLY A 132 -0.16 -18.97 36.50
CA GLY A 132 1.26 -18.69 36.69
C GLY A 132 1.90 -17.95 35.50
N GLY A 133 2.96 -17.18 35.77
CA GLY A 133 3.80 -16.61 34.70
C GLY A 133 3.31 -15.29 34.08
N VAL A 134 2.25 -14.69 34.60
CA VAL A 134 1.76 -13.37 34.10
C VAL A 134 2.55 -12.24 34.75
N ALA A 135 3.22 -11.42 33.95
CA ALA A 135 4.00 -10.27 34.39
C ALA A 135 3.12 -9.21 35.08
N GLN A 136 3.65 -8.57 36.12
CA GLN A 136 2.96 -7.45 36.79
C GLN A 136 2.79 -6.24 35.84
N LYS A 137 3.83 -5.93 35.08
CA LYS A 137 3.81 -4.92 34.03
C LYS A 137 3.81 -5.65 32.69
N SER A 138 2.64 -5.77 32.09
CA SER A 138 2.46 -6.45 30.80
C SER A 138 2.35 -5.44 29.69
N LEU A 139 3.06 -5.61 28.57
CA LEU A 139 2.97 -4.77 27.39
C LEU A 139 1.57 -4.74 26.76
N HIS A 140 0.73 -5.75 27.04
CA HIS A 140 -0.68 -5.72 26.66
C HIS A 140 -1.47 -4.58 27.32
N MET A 141 -1.08 -4.17 28.55
CA MET A 141 -1.70 -3.07 29.25
C MET A 141 -1.39 -1.70 28.63
N ASP A 142 -0.31 -1.64 27.85
CA ASP A 142 0.15 -0.41 27.19
C ASP A 142 -0.19 -0.39 25.68
N GLY A 143 -0.96 -1.39 25.20
CA GLY A 143 -1.28 -1.56 23.78
C GLY A 143 -0.05 -1.84 22.90
N MET A 144 0.98 -2.45 23.48
CA MET A 144 2.28 -2.72 22.85
C MET A 144 2.51 -4.20 22.55
N ALA A 145 1.58 -5.07 22.89
CA ALA A 145 1.66 -6.50 22.61
C ALA A 145 0.31 -7.03 22.13
N ILE A 146 0.35 -8.05 21.27
CA ILE A 146 -0.81 -8.79 20.77
C ILE A 146 -0.43 -10.26 20.70
N ASP A 147 -1.26 -11.14 21.29
CA ASP A 147 -1.16 -12.57 21.10
C ASP A 147 -2.01 -12.97 19.90
N LEU A 148 -1.41 -13.60 18.91
CA LEU A 148 -2.06 -13.94 17.66
C LEU A 148 -1.48 -15.19 16.99
N ARG A 149 -2.20 -15.69 15.99
CA ARG A 149 -1.73 -16.72 15.06
C ARG A 149 -2.30 -16.44 13.65
N LEU A 150 -1.81 -17.20 12.66
CA LEU A 150 -2.37 -17.30 11.33
C LEU A 150 -2.89 -18.73 11.11
N ALA A 151 -4.03 -18.87 10.43
CA ALA A 151 -4.64 -20.19 10.22
C ALA A 151 -3.82 -21.09 9.26
N ASP A 152 -3.13 -20.46 8.31
CA ASP A 152 -2.35 -21.09 7.24
C ASP A 152 -0.84 -21.16 7.53
N THR A 153 -0.40 -20.66 8.70
CA THR A 153 1.02 -20.56 9.05
C THR A 153 1.29 -21.17 10.41
N GLN A 154 2.33 -22.02 10.50
CA GLN A 154 2.74 -22.56 11.79
C GLN A 154 3.22 -21.44 12.71
N THR A 155 2.77 -21.43 13.97
CA THR A 155 3.11 -20.40 14.96
C THR A 155 4.61 -20.21 15.15
N ARG A 156 5.41 -21.30 15.11
CA ARG A 156 6.86 -21.20 15.17
C ARG A 156 7.45 -20.40 14.00
N HIS A 157 6.93 -20.61 12.78
CA HIS A 157 7.39 -19.88 11.59
C HIS A 157 7.05 -18.39 11.70
N LEU A 158 5.81 -18.05 12.09
CA LEU A 158 5.38 -16.69 12.37
C LEU A 158 6.29 -16.00 13.39
N ARG A 159 6.57 -16.67 14.53
CA ARG A 159 7.47 -16.18 15.56
C ARG A 159 8.90 -15.95 15.01
N ASP A 160 9.43 -16.90 14.26
CA ASP A 160 10.81 -16.83 13.76
C ASP A 160 10.98 -15.73 12.71
N VAL A 161 9.94 -15.46 11.89
CA VAL A 161 9.90 -14.30 10.97
C VAL A 161 9.88 -13.00 11.77
N ALA A 162 8.97 -12.86 12.74
CA ALA A 162 8.86 -11.66 13.56
C ALA A 162 10.17 -11.36 14.32
N ALA A 163 10.80 -12.39 14.93
CA ALA A 163 12.05 -12.24 15.66
C ALA A 163 13.23 -11.81 14.78
N ARG A 164 13.32 -12.33 13.54
CA ARG A 164 14.39 -11.94 12.59
C ARG A 164 14.28 -10.51 12.12
N MET A 165 13.10 -9.94 12.10
CA MET A 165 12.88 -8.56 11.65
C MET A 165 13.36 -7.51 12.65
N LYS A 166 13.61 -7.89 13.92
CA LYS A 166 14.08 -6.98 14.99
C LYS A 166 13.29 -5.68 15.06
N LEU A 167 11.98 -5.76 14.95
CA LEU A 167 11.07 -4.60 14.89
C LEU A 167 10.60 -4.12 16.28
N GLY A 168 11.01 -4.79 17.35
CA GLY A 168 10.63 -4.46 18.72
C GLY A 168 11.75 -4.74 19.71
#